data_3777c173083c7a431aa65d174f9738b2
#
_entry.id   3777c173083c7a431aa65d174f9738b2
#
_cell.length_a   1.000
_cell.length_b   1.000
_cell.length_c   1.000
_cell.angle_alpha   90.00
_cell.angle_beta   90.00
_cell.angle_gamma   90.00
#
_symmetry.space_group_name_H-M   'P 1'
#
loop_
_entity.id
_entity.type
_entity.pdbx_description
1 polymer ?
#
loop_
_entity_poly.entity_id
_entity_poly.type
_entity_poly.pdbx_seq_one_letter_code
_entity_poly.pdbx_strand_id
1 'polypeptide(L)'
;MPLTCNAYAPTRRDAASTTVRRESEAAVPVHMELKRIVINEVHDQQVVMLREVDGDRSFPIVIGIFEATSIDRRVKGIHSPRPLTHDLLANVVDQLGCELQDIYISDLREHTYFAKLRIRKDGELVEVDCRPSDAIALAVTARVPIYVAEEVLAEASGEM
;
A
#
# COMPACT_ATOMS: atom_id res chain seq x y z
N MET A 1 -32.39 13.25 -16.25
CA MET A 1 -32.35 11.95 -15.55
C MET A 1 -31.15 11.93 -14.65
N PRO A 2 -31.31 11.88 -13.33
CA PRO A 2 -30.16 11.84 -12.44
C PRO A 2 -29.60 10.42 -12.41
N LEU A 3 -28.32 10.29 -12.67
CA LEU A 3 -27.55 9.07 -12.44
C LEU A 3 -27.51 8.82 -10.94
N THR A 4 -28.24 7.83 -10.48
CA THR A 4 -28.16 7.34 -9.11
C THR A 4 -26.81 6.63 -8.93
N CYS A 5 -25.88 7.33 -8.31
CA CYS A 5 -24.67 6.73 -7.79
C CYS A 5 -25.10 5.73 -6.71
N ASN A 6 -24.94 4.43 -6.98
CA ASN A 6 -25.23 3.39 -6.01
C ASN A 6 -24.18 3.46 -4.91
N ALA A 7 -24.52 4.12 -3.83
CA ALA A 7 -23.68 4.21 -2.66
C ALA A 7 -23.52 2.82 -2.05
N TYR A 8 -22.34 2.27 -2.11
CA TYR A 8 -21.91 1.18 -1.25
C TYR A 8 -21.84 1.73 0.18
N ALA A 9 -22.98 1.65 0.87
CA ALA A 9 -23.04 1.98 2.29
C ALA A 9 -22.56 0.75 3.07
N PRO A 10 -21.51 0.87 3.92
CA PRO A 10 -21.20 -0.18 4.86
C PRO A 10 -22.34 -0.29 5.86
N THR A 11 -23.02 -1.42 5.86
CA THR A 11 -24.04 -1.75 6.86
C THR A 11 -23.40 -1.77 8.25
N ARG A 12 -23.85 -0.88 9.11
CA ARG A 12 -23.61 -0.95 10.55
C ARG A 12 -24.28 -2.21 11.09
N ARG A 13 -23.51 -3.20 11.46
CA ARG A 13 -23.79 -4.29 12.40
C ARG A 13 -22.41 -4.78 12.87
N ASP A 14 -22.05 -4.98 14.10
CA ASP A 14 -22.71 -5.05 15.39
C ASP A 14 -21.70 -4.64 16.46
N ALA A 15 -22.15 -3.83 17.38
CA ALA A 15 -21.47 -3.66 18.65
C ALA A 15 -21.77 -4.91 19.47
N ALA A 16 -20.78 -5.70 19.78
CA ALA A 16 -20.58 -6.46 21.01
C ALA A 16 -19.67 -7.67 20.79
N SER A 17 -18.39 -7.47 21.00
CA SER A 17 -17.57 -8.47 21.70
C SER A 17 -16.28 -7.75 22.10
N THR A 18 -16.28 -7.19 23.30
CA THR A 18 -15.08 -6.76 23.98
C THR A 18 -14.29 -8.01 24.35
N THR A 19 -13.55 -8.54 23.41
CA THR A 19 -12.41 -9.36 23.73
C THR A 19 -11.24 -8.42 23.84
N VAL A 20 -10.87 -8.07 25.06
CA VAL A 20 -9.59 -7.49 25.40
C VAL A 20 -8.53 -8.46 24.87
N ARG A 21 -8.14 -8.28 23.60
CA ARG A 21 -6.86 -8.80 23.14
C ARG A 21 -5.83 -8.03 23.93
N ARG A 22 -5.11 -8.75 24.80
CA ARG A 22 -3.87 -8.27 25.38
C ARG A 22 -3.11 -7.62 24.24
N GLU A 23 -2.75 -6.36 24.40
CA GLU A 23 -1.72 -5.69 23.61
C GLU A 23 -0.46 -6.56 23.77
N SER A 24 -0.28 -7.50 22.83
CA SER A 24 1.04 -8.04 22.59
C SER A 24 1.87 -6.84 22.17
N GLU A 25 3.03 -6.67 22.77
CA GLU A 25 4.02 -5.67 22.37
C GLU A 25 3.96 -5.55 20.85
N ALA A 26 3.40 -4.45 20.37
CA ALA A 26 3.22 -4.26 18.94
C ALA A 26 4.63 -4.20 18.34
N ALA A 27 5.00 -5.23 17.60
CA ALA A 27 6.27 -5.26 16.90
C ALA A 27 6.39 -4.00 16.04
N VAL A 28 7.53 -3.32 16.12
CA VAL A 28 7.76 -2.08 15.39
C VAL A 28 7.70 -2.38 13.88
N PRO A 29 6.90 -1.65 13.09
CA PRO A 29 6.86 -1.83 11.65
C PRO A 29 8.24 -1.65 11.02
N VAL A 30 8.55 -2.50 10.06
CA VAL A 30 9.85 -2.50 9.39
C VAL A 30 9.81 -1.54 8.20
N HIS A 31 10.78 -0.64 8.13
CA HIS A 31 10.94 0.27 7.01
C HIS A 31 11.53 -0.46 5.81
N MET A 32 10.80 -0.45 4.70
CA MET A 32 11.18 -1.11 3.46
C MET A 32 11.38 -0.10 2.33
N GLU A 33 12.16 -0.48 1.36
CA GLU A 33 12.34 0.29 0.12
C GLU A 33 12.09 -0.58 -1.11
N LEU A 34 11.74 0.04 -2.21
CA LEU A 34 11.62 -0.61 -3.50
C LEU A 34 13.03 -0.91 -4.03
N LYS A 35 13.39 -2.19 -4.10
CA LYS A 35 14.68 -2.63 -4.63
C LYS A 35 14.70 -2.68 -6.15
N ARG A 36 13.68 -3.30 -6.74
CA ARG A 36 13.53 -3.43 -8.19
C ARG A 36 12.11 -3.82 -8.57
N ILE A 37 11.80 -3.58 -9.84
CA ILE A 37 10.59 -4.05 -10.50
C ILE A 37 11.02 -4.99 -11.62
N VAL A 38 10.37 -6.14 -11.70
CA VAL A 38 10.53 -7.08 -12.81
C VAL A 38 9.24 -7.08 -13.61
N ILE A 39 9.31 -6.55 -14.84
CA ILE A 39 8.20 -6.55 -15.77
C ILE A 39 8.45 -7.65 -16.79
N ASN A 40 7.56 -8.63 -16.85
CA ASN A 40 7.62 -9.72 -17.78
C ASN A 40 6.50 -9.57 -18.81
N GLU A 41 6.87 -9.28 -20.07
CA GLU A 41 5.89 -9.08 -21.14
C GLU A 41 5.30 -10.40 -21.67
N VAL A 42 5.92 -11.53 -21.33
CA VAL A 42 5.51 -12.87 -21.81
C VAL A 42 4.55 -13.55 -20.83
N HIS A 43 4.69 -13.27 -19.55
CA HIS A 43 3.84 -13.79 -18.49
C HIS A 43 3.14 -12.64 -17.78
N ASP A 44 1.85 -12.78 -17.51
CA ASP A 44 1.04 -11.74 -16.84
C ASP A 44 1.41 -11.54 -15.36
N GLN A 45 2.64 -11.85 -14.98
CA GLN A 45 3.13 -11.70 -13.61
C GLN A 45 4.26 -10.68 -13.55
N GLN A 46 3.94 -9.54 -12.99
CA GLN A 46 4.90 -8.51 -12.66
C GLN A 46 5.28 -8.63 -11.19
N VAL A 47 6.52 -8.37 -10.86
CA VAL A 47 7.01 -8.52 -9.48
C VAL A 47 7.69 -7.25 -9.00
N VAL A 48 7.27 -6.78 -7.84
CA VAL A 48 7.98 -5.75 -7.07
C VAL A 48 8.79 -6.44 -5.99
N MET A 49 10.06 -6.12 -5.89
CA MET A 49 10.92 -6.58 -4.81
C MET A 49 11.07 -5.48 -3.77
N LEU A 50 10.62 -5.71 -2.56
CA LEU A 50 10.88 -4.85 -1.41
C LEU A 50 12.07 -5.37 -0.62
N ARG A 51 12.88 -4.47 -0.10
CA ARG A 51 14.03 -4.76 0.74
C ARG A 51 13.98 -3.93 2.01
N GLU A 52 14.38 -4.51 3.11
CA GLU A 52 14.57 -3.81 4.38
C GLU A 52 15.65 -2.73 4.25
N VAL A 53 15.36 -1.51 4.74
CA VAL A 53 16.28 -0.37 4.64
C VAL A 53 17.51 -0.60 5.50
N ASP A 54 17.30 -1.08 6.73
CA ASP A 54 18.37 -1.29 7.74
C ASP A 54 18.72 -2.77 7.93
N GLY A 55 18.45 -3.60 6.91
CA GLY A 55 18.71 -5.03 7.00
C GLY A 55 18.84 -5.70 5.64
N ASP A 56 18.85 -7.03 5.64
CA ASP A 56 19.09 -7.83 4.44
C ASP A 56 17.84 -8.55 3.92
N ARG A 57 16.75 -8.55 4.71
CA ARG A 57 15.53 -9.26 4.33
C ARG A 57 14.85 -8.59 3.14
N SER A 58 14.36 -9.39 2.24
CA SER A 58 13.60 -8.92 1.08
C SER A 58 12.53 -9.95 0.70
N PHE A 59 11.46 -9.48 0.08
CA PHE A 59 10.41 -10.36 -0.42
C PHE A 59 9.75 -9.80 -1.67
N PRO A 60 9.23 -10.69 -2.54
CA PRO A 60 8.52 -10.30 -3.75
C PRO A 60 7.03 -10.10 -3.49
N ILE A 61 6.43 -9.15 -4.19
CA ILE A 61 4.98 -9.00 -4.31
C ILE A 61 4.62 -9.07 -5.79
N VAL A 62 3.72 -9.97 -6.14
CA VAL A 62 3.15 -10.04 -7.49
C VAL A 62 2.10 -8.96 -7.67
N ILE A 63 2.23 -8.18 -8.72
CA ILE A 63 1.33 -7.06 -9.01
C ILE A 63 0.84 -7.09 -10.47
N GLY A 64 -0.18 -6.30 -10.78
CA GLY A 64 -0.68 -6.13 -12.13
C GLY A 64 0.22 -5.27 -13.02
N ILE A 65 0.08 -5.41 -14.33
CA ILE A 65 0.88 -4.67 -15.31
C ILE A 65 0.67 -3.16 -15.24
N PHE A 66 -0.54 -2.71 -14.95
CA PHE A 66 -0.85 -1.27 -14.88
C PHE A 66 -0.15 -0.61 -13.69
N GLU A 67 -0.18 -1.24 -12.54
CA GLU A 67 0.48 -0.77 -11.33
C GLU A 67 2.00 -0.84 -11.48
N ALA A 68 2.53 -1.93 -12.04
CA ALA A 68 3.96 -2.09 -12.32
C ALA A 68 4.46 -0.99 -13.28
N THR A 69 3.72 -0.71 -14.35
CA THR A 69 4.06 0.34 -15.31
C THR A 69 4.04 1.71 -14.67
N SER A 70 3.05 1.99 -13.81
CA SER A 70 2.95 3.24 -13.07
C SER A 70 4.16 3.46 -12.17
N ILE A 71 4.55 2.43 -11.42
CA ILE A 71 5.72 2.47 -10.54
C ILE A 71 7.02 2.65 -11.36
N ASP A 72 7.20 1.85 -12.40
CA ASP A 72 8.41 1.88 -13.25
C ASP A 72 8.61 3.26 -13.90
N ARG A 73 7.56 3.84 -14.45
CA ARG A 73 7.61 5.20 -15.02
C ARG A 73 8.04 6.24 -14.00
N ARG A 74 7.50 6.15 -12.78
CA ARG A 74 7.83 7.09 -11.71
C ARG A 74 9.28 6.92 -11.23
N VAL A 75 9.74 5.69 -11.09
CA VAL A 75 11.15 5.39 -10.72
C VAL A 75 12.12 5.91 -11.79
N LYS A 76 11.77 5.80 -13.06
CA LYS A 76 12.57 6.31 -14.19
C LYS A 76 12.46 7.83 -14.40
N GLY A 77 11.61 8.52 -13.63
CA GLY A 77 11.38 9.95 -13.81
C GLY A 77 10.64 10.31 -15.08
N ILE A 78 9.89 9.38 -15.66
CA ILE A 78 9.09 9.61 -16.86
C ILE A 78 7.77 10.26 -16.44
N HIS A 79 7.60 11.53 -16.82
CA HIS A 79 6.37 12.27 -16.55
C HIS A 79 5.37 12.12 -17.68
N SER A 80 4.11 11.95 -17.33
CA SER A 80 3.01 12.00 -18.27
C SER A 80 2.51 13.44 -18.42
N PRO A 81 2.09 13.89 -19.64
CA PRO A 81 1.51 15.23 -19.83
C PRO A 81 0.26 15.48 -19.00
N ARG A 82 -0.49 14.43 -18.69
CA ARG A 82 -1.66 14.47 -17.83
C ARG A 82 -1.50 13.49 -16.68
N PRO A 83 -2.09 13.77 -15.49
CA PRO A 83 -2.03 12.86 -14.34
C PRO A 83 -2.59 11.48 -14.68
N LEU A 84 -1.85 10.44 -14.33
CA LEU A 84 -2.33 9.06 -14.37
C LEU A 84 -3.15 8.77 -13.10
N THR A 85 -3.72 7.58 -13.00
CA THR A 85 -4.63 7.22 -11.90
C THR A 85 -4.00 7.42 -10.51
N HIS A 86 -2.77 6.97 -10.30
CA HIS A 86 -2.10 7.13 -9.01
C HIS A 86 -1.68 8.58 -8.74
N ASP A 87 -1.31 9.33 -9.78
CA ASP A 87 -1.07 10.78 -9.68
C ASP A 87 -2.35 11.51 -9.28
N LEU A 88 -3.48 11.15 -9.92
CA LEU A 88 -4.78 11.71 -9.60
C LEU A 88 -5.15 11.44 -8.13
N LEU A 89 -4.94 10.22 -7.66
CA LEU A 89 -5.26 9.85 -6.29
C LEU A 89 -4.41 10.63 -5.28
N ALA A 90 -3.11 10.76 -5.53
CA ALA A 90 -2.23 11.59 -4.71
C ALA A 90 -2.67 13.07 -4.71
N ASN A 91 -3.04 13.60 -5.87
CA ASN A 91 -3.55 14.96 -6.00
C ASN A 91 -4.88 15.16 -5.26
N VAL A 92 -5.77 14.18 -5.28
CA VAL A 92 -7.05 14.25 -4.54
C VAL A 92 -6.80 14.34 -3.04
N VAL A 93 -5.90 13.52 -2.49
CA VAL A 93 -5.52 13.59 -1.07
C VAL A 93 -5.00 14.97 -0.72
N ASP A 94 -4.10 15.51 -1.52
CA ASP A 94 -3.50 16.84 -1.32
C ASP A 94 -4.53 17.97 -1.44
N GLN A 95 -5.35 17.96 -2.49
CA GLN A 95 -6.38 18.99 -2.71
C GLN A 95 -7.47 19.02 -1.64
N LEU A 96 -7.71 17.92 -0.95
CA LEU A 96 -8.63 17.86 0.19
C LEU A 96 -7.98 18.32 1.52
N GLY A 97 -6.75 18.82 1.47
CA GLY A 97 -6.03 19.29 2.65
C GLY A 97 -5.54 18.16 3.56
N CYS A 98 -5.40 16.95 2.99
CA CYS A 98 -4.86 15.80 3.69
C CYS A 98 -3.42 15.54 3.26
N GLU A 99 -2.68 14.79 4.04
CA GLU A 99 -1.31 14.41 3.76
C GLU A 99 -1.16 12.89 3.85
N LEU A 100 -0.70 12.27 2.76
CA LEU A 100 -0.28 10.87 2.83
C LEU A 100 1.01 10.79 3.63
N GLN A 101 0.95 10.17 4.80
CA GLN A 101 2.08 10.07 5.71
C GLN A 101 3.02 8.93 5.32
N ASP A 102 2.47 7.77 5.08
CA ASP A 102 3.16 6.55 4.67
C ASP A 102 2.16 5.50 4.18
N ILE A 103 2.68 4.37 3.74
CA ILE A 103 1.88 3.18 3.48
C ILE A 103 2.32 2.04 4.39
N TYR A 104 1.39 1.18 4.76
CA TYR A 104 1.62 0.10 5.69
C TYR A 104 1.05 -1.21 5.15
N ILE A 105 1.93 -2.19 4.89
CA ILE A 105 1.54 -3.56 4.54
C ILE A 105 1.33 -4.29 5.86
N SER A 106 0.06 -4.50 6.20
CA SER A 106 -0.38 -4.84 7.55
C SER A 106 -0.59 -6.33 7.79
N ASP A 107 -0.85 -7.10 6.74
CA ASP A 107 -1.24 -8.50 6.89
C ASP A 107 -0.96 -9.32 5.62
N LEU A 108 -0.82 -10.61 5.81
CA LEU A 108 -0.73 -11.61 4.74
C LEU A 108 -1.63 -12.79 5.12
N ARG A 109 -2.66 -13.04 4.33
CA ARG A 109 -3.62 -14.12 4.55
C ARG A 109 -3.85 -14.87 3.25
N GLU A 110 -3.71 -16.18 3.28
CA GLU A 110 -3.95 -17.03 2.11
C GLU A 110 -3.26 -16.50 0.85
N HIS A 111 -1.98 -16.16 0.97
CA HIS A 111 -1.15 -15.56 -0.08
C HIS A 111 -1.61 -14.19 -0.60
N THR A 112 -2.53 -13.53 0.12
CA THR A 112 -3.02 -12.19 -0.21
C THR A 112 -2.49 -11.17 0.80
N TYR A 113 -1.77 -10.17 0.31
CA TYR A 113 -1.29 -9.06 1.12
C TYR A 113 -2.39 -8.01 1.31
N PHE A 114 -2.47 -7.47 2.51
CA PHE A 114 -3.33 -6.35 2.87
C PHE A 114 -2.49 -5.14 3.20
N ALA A 115 -2.91 -3.99 2.72
CA ALA A 115 -2.21 -2.74 2.95
C ALA A 115 -3.16 -1.61 3.32
N LYS A 116 -2.60 -0.57 3.90
CA LYS A 116 -3.32 0.64 4.29
C LYS A 116 -2.53 1.87 3.87
N LEU A 117 -3.24 2.87 3.38
CA LEU A 117 -2.74 4.23 3.30
C LEU A 117 -2.94 4.89 4.66
N ARG A 118 -1.89 5.45 5.23
CA ARG A 118 -1.99 6.24 6.44
C ARG A 118 -1.96 7.71 6.08
N ILE A 119 -3.10 8.34 6.23
CA ILE A 119 -3.36 9.72 5.80
C ILE A 119 -3.61 10.58 7.03
N ARG A 120 -2.92 11.69 7.13
CA ARG A 120 -3.16 12.70 8.17
C ARG A 120 -4.17 13.71 7.69
N LYS A 121 -5.22 13.87 8.49
CA LYS A 121 -6.29 14.85 8.26
C LYS A 121 -6.60 15.56 9.56
N ASP A 122 -6.46 16.87 9.59
CA ASP A 122 -6.78 17.71 10.77
C ASP A 122 -6.12 17.20 12.07
N GLY A 123 -4.88 16.71 11.98
CA GLY A 123 -4.12 16.16 13.09
C GLY A 123 -4.46 14.71 13.46
N GLU A 124 -5.45 14.11 12.83
CA GLU A 124 -5.85 12.72 13.03
C GLU A 124 -5.30 11.82 11.92
N LEU A 125 -5.01 10.56 12.29
CA LEU A 125 -4.58 9.54 11.35
C LEU A 125 -5.80 8.78 10.82
N VAL A 126 -5.99 8.82 9.51
CA VAL A 126 -7.01 8.04 8.80
C VAL A 126 -6.33 6.90 8.05
N GLU A 127 -6.80 5.70 8.26
CA GLU A 127 -6.31 4.50 7.56
C GLU A 127 -7.31 4.08 6.49
N VAL A 128 -6.83 3.94 5.25
CA VAL A 128 -7.64 3.53 4.10
C VAL A 128 -7.14 2.19 3.59
N ASP A 129 -8.02 1.19 3.57
CA ASP A 129 -7.71 -0.13 3.02
C ASP A 129 -7.40 -0.04 1.53
N CYS A 130 -6.37 -0.75 1.10
CA CYS A 130 -5.95 -0.79 -0.30
C CYS A 130 -5.17 -2.06 -0.64
N ARG A 131 -5.01 -2.32 -1.92
CA ARG A 131 -4.08 -3.34 -2.38
C ARG A 131 -2.63 -2.87 -2.19
N PRO A 132 -1.69 -3.76 -1.87
CA PRO A 132 -0.28 -3.38 -1.72
C PRO A 132 0.30 -2.75 -3.00
N SER A 133 -0.11 -3.21 -4.19
CA SER A 133 0.32 -2.63 -5.47
C SER A 133 -0.03 -1.15 -5.60
N ASP A 134 -1.26 -0.76 -5.24
CA ASP A 134 -1.70 0.64 -5.27
C ASP A 134 -1.00 1.47 -4.19
N ALA A 135 -0.81 0.88 -3.01
CA ALA A 135 -0.09 1.53 -1.92
C ALA A 135 1.36 1.85 -2.30
N ILE A 136 2.06 0.89 -2.89
CA ILE A 136 3.45 1.07 -3.35
C ILE A 136 3.52 2.12 -4.47
N ALA A 137 2.60 2.08 -5.43
CA ALA A 137 2.53 3.08 -6.50
C ALA A 137 2.34 4.49 -5.93
N LEU A 138 1.46 4.65 -4.94
CA LEU A 138 1.27 5.92 -4.24
C LEU A 138 2.49 6.35 -3.42
N ALA A 139 3.14 5.42 -2.73
CA ALA A 139 4.34 5.72 -1.95
C ALA A 139 5.46 6.26 -2.85
N VAL A 140 5.68 5.63 -4.01
CA VAL A 140 6.66 6.08 -4.99
C VAL A 140 6.27 7.44 -5.59
N THR A 141 4.98 7.64 -5.88
CA THR A 141 4.46 8.89 -6.43
C THR A 141 4.60 10.05 -5.45
N ALA A 142 4.19 9.85 -4.21
CA ALA A 142 4.20 10.87 -3.16
C ALA A 142 5.55 10.97 -2.41
N ARG A 143 6.48 10.05 -2.66
CA ARG A 143 7.78 9.96 -1.99
C ARG A 143 7.65 9.80 -0.47
N VAL A 144 6.78 8.91 -0.06
CA VAL A 144 6.56 8.57 1.34
C VAL A 144 7.11 7.18 1.68
N PRO A 145 7.42 6.91 2.95
CA PRO A 145 7.96 5.61 3.36
C PRO A 145 6.98 4.46 3.17
N ILE A 146 7.54 3.25 3.01
CA ILE A 146 6.84 1.98 2.99
C ILE A 146 7.17 1.24 4.27
N TYR A 147 6.17 0.85 5.03
CA TYR A 147 6.33 0.02 6.23
C TYR A 147 5.63 -1.33 6.05
N VAL A 148 6.21 -2.36 6.64
CA VAL A 148 5.68 -3.72 6.63
C VAL A 148 5.62 -4.23 8.06
N ALA A 149 4.54 -4.91 8.42
CA ALA A 149 4.44 -5.58 9.71
C ALA A 149 5.53 -6.66 9.84
N GLU A 150 6.15 -6.78 11.01
CA GLU A 150 7.21 -7.76 11.24
C GLU A 150 6.75 -9.18 10.93
N GLU A 151 5.53 -9.52 11.30
CA GLU A 151 4.95 -10.84 11.05
C GLU A 151 4.81 -11.12 9.54
N VAL A 152 4.43 -10.10 8.76
CA VAL A 152 4.33 -10.22 7.30
C VAL A 152 5.70 -10.42 6.68
N LEU A 153 6.69 -9.66 7.12
CA LEU A 153 8.05 -9.79 6.62
C LEU A 153 8.64 -11.16 6.94
N ALA A 154 8.49 -11.65 8.16
CA ALA A 154 8.96 -12.97 8.59
C ALA A 154 8.32 -14.10 7.76
N GLU A 155 7.02 -14.05 7.55
CA GLU A 155 6.31 -15.03 6.72
C GLU A 155 6.74 -14.95 5.25
N ALA A 156 6.81 -13.74 4.70
CA ALA A 156 7.11 -13.53 3.29
C ALA A 156 8.58 -13.81 2.93
N SER A 157 9.51 -13.59 3.86
CA SER A 157 10.93 -13.90 3.67
C SER A 157 11.30 -15.37 3.94
N GLY A 158 10.35 -16.16 4.44
CA GLY A 158 10.57 -17.57 4.77
C GLY A 158 11.28 -17.80 6.09
N GLU A 159 11.36 -16.80 6.94
CA GLU A 159 11.87 -16.90 8.31
C GLU A 159 10.76 -17.31 9.26
N MET A 160 10.44 -18.59 9.25
CA MET A 160 9.60 -19.19 10.29
C MET A 160 10.34 -20.23 11.07
#